data_045e47bef9384810fee9ca646a911666
#
_entry.id   045e47bef9384810fee9ca646a911666
#
_cell.length_a   1.000
_cell.length_b   1.000
_cell.length_c   1.000
_cell.angle_alpha   90.00
_cell.angle_beta   90.00
_cell.angle_gamma   90.00
#
_symmetry.space_group_name_H-M   'P 1'
#
loop_
_entity.id
_entity.type
_entity.pdbx_description
1 polymer ?
#
loop_
_entity_poly.entity_id
_entity_poly.type
_entity_poly.pdbx_seq_one_letter_code
_entity_poly.pdbx_strand_id
1 'polypeptide(L)'
;GHTQPRRIAASSVAKRIAEELKSPLGEVVGYKVRFQDRLSRDASVKLMTDGILLAETQTDPLLKAYDTIIIDEAHERSLNIDFLLGYIRQILPRRPDLKVVVTSATIDADRFAKHFESSKGPAPVIQVSGRTYPVEQRWRPFEESRDYGLNEAIADGVDELWQGNAGG
;
A
#
# COMPACT_ATOMS: atom_id res chain seq x y z
N GLY A 1 -8.46 -9.99 4.41
CA GLY A 1 -8.16 -8.67 4.97
C GLY A 1 -7.04 -7.97 4.21
N HIS A 2 -7.21 -6.70 3.97
CA HIS A 2 -6.23 -5.86 3.28
C HIS A 2 -6.02 -4.58 4.09
N THR A 3 -4.83 -4.36 4.61
CA THR A 3 -4.54 -3.19 5.43
C THR A 3 -3.88 -2.08 4.62
N GLN A 4 -4.22 -0.85 4.98
CA GLN A 4 -3.64 0.39 4.47
C GLN A 4 -3.21 1.26 5.64
N PRO A 5 -2.07 1.98 5.57
CA PRO A 5 -1.62 2.83 6.68
C PRO A 5 -2.53 4.01 6.98
N ARG A 6 -3.32 4.44 5.99
CA ARG A 6 -4.16 5.65 6.08
C ARG A 6 -5.62 5.34 5.78
N ARG A 7 -6.53 6.00 6.54
CA ARG A 7 -7.97 5.84 6.39
C ARG A 7 -8.48 6.16 4.99
N ILE A 8 -8.00 7.23 4.40
CA ILE A 8 -8.37 7.65 3.03
C ILE A 8 -7.95 6.60 2.02
N ALA A 9 -6.76 6.02 2.16
CA ALA A 9 -6.28 4.97 1.29
C ALA A 9 -7.17 3.71 1.37
N ALA A 10 -7.57 3.29 2.57
CA ALA A 10 -8.44 2.13 2.73
C ALA A 10 -9.78 2.30 2.00
N SER A 11 -10.43 3.45 2.15
CA SER A 11 -11.70 3.73 1.46
C SER A 11 -11.53 3.86 -0.06
N SER A 12 -10.47 4.53 -0.52
CA SER A 12 -10.21 4.72 -1.95
C SER A 12 -9.89 3.41 -2.67
N VAL A 13 -9.06 2.56 -2.06
CA VAL A 13 -8.74 1.24 -2.61
C VAL A 13 -9.98 0.34 -2.64
N ALA A 14 -10.80 0.37 -1.59
CA ALA A 14 -12.07 -0.37 -1.56
C ALA A 14 -13.00 0.04 -2.69
N LYS A 15 -13.18 1.35 -2.92
CA LYS A 15 -13.97 1.87 -4.03
C LYS A 15 -13.44 1.38 -5.38
N ARG A 16 -12.14 1.45 -5.58
CA ARG A 16 -11.50 1.02 -6.82
C ARG A 16 -11.73 -0.47 -7.09
N ILE A 17 -11.53 -1.32 -6.09
CA ILE A 17 -11.74 -2.76 -6.23
C ILE A 17 -13.23 -3.05 -6.51
N ALA A 18 -14.15 -2.39 -5.81
CA ALA A 18 -15.57 -2.55 -6.05
C ALA A 18 -15.98 -2.17 -7.49
N GLU A 19 -15.43 -1.07 -8.02
CA GLU A 19 -15.62 -0.66 -9.42
C GLU A 19 -15.09 -1.72 -10.39
N GLU A 20 -13.90 -2.25 -10.19
CA GLU A 20 -13.33 -3.30 -11.03
C GLU A 20 -14.14 -4.60 -10.99
N LEU A 21 -14.71 -4.94 -9.84
CA LEU A 21 -15.59 -6.10 -9.68
C LEU A 21 -17.04 -5.81 -10.11
N LYS A 22 -17.36 -4.58 -10.50
CA LYS A 22 -18.70 -4.14 -10.87
C LYS A 22 -19.74 -4.45 -9.79
N SER A 23 -19.36 -4.25 -8.54
CA SER A 23 -20.17 -4.49 -7.35
C SER A 23 -20.36 -3.20 -6.56
N PRO A 24 -21.52 -2.98 -5.92
CA PRO A 24 -21.69 -1.87 -5.00
C PRO A 24 -20.72 -1.93 -3.84
N LEU A 25 -20.19 -0.77 -3.44
CA LEU A 25 -19.31 -0.69 -2.26
C LEU A 25 -20.08 -1.12 -1.00
N GLY A 26 -19.47 -1.97 -0.21
CA GLY A 26 -20.01 -2.49 1.04
C GLY A 26 -20.58 -3.91 0.93
N GLU A 27 -20.82 -4.43 -0.28
CA GLU A 27 -21.30 -5.80 -0.49
C GLU A 27 -20.17 -6.82 -0.54
N VAL A 28 -19.54 -7.03 -1.70
CA VAL A 28 -18.41 -7.97 -1.85
C VAL A 28 -17.14 -7.38 -1.28
N VAL A 29 -16.93 -6.08 -1.49
CA VAL A 29 -15.79 -5.31 -1.00
C VAL A 29 -16.28 -4.25 -0.05
N GLY A 30 -15.76 -4.23 1.15
CA GLY A 30 -16.07 -3.20 2.13
C GLY A 30 -14.81 -2.66 2.79
N TYR A 31 -14.98 -1.63 3.60
CA TYR A 31 -13.88 -1.08 4.40
C TYR A 31 -14.32 -0.77 5.82
N LYS A 32 -13.37 -0.83 6.74
CA LYS A 32 -13.53 -0.43 8.12
C LYS A 32 -12.35 0.43 8.56
N VAL A 33 -12.66 1.62 8.99
CA VAL A 33 -11.69 2.57 9.59
C VAL A 33 -12.28 3.08 10.90
N ARG A 34 -11.46 3.74 11.70
CA ARG A 34 -11.92 4.35 12.94
C ARG A 34 -13.07 5.33 12.66
N PHE A 35 -14.23 5.20 13.21
CA PHE A 35 -15.44 6.01 13.05
C PHE A 35 -16.24 5.83 11.76
N GLN A 36 -15.82 4.99 10.82
CA GLN A 36 -16.57 4.76 9.59
C GLN A 36 -16.38 3.34 9.11
N ASP A 37 -17.48 2.68 8.79
CA ASP A 37 -17.45 1.39 8.10
C ASP A 37 -18.49 1.33 6.97
N ARG A 38 -18.15 0.59 5.94
CA ARG A 38 -19.01 0.20 4.83
C ARG A 38 -18.73 -1.26 4.51
N LEU A 39 -19.35 -2.15 5.26
CA LEU A 39 -19.02 -3.57 5.23
C LEU A 39 -20.24 -4.41 5.53
N SER A 40 -20.62 -5.29 4.60
CA SER A 40 -21.64 -6.32 4.86
C SER A 40 -21.01 -7.53 5.56
N ARG A 41 -21.83 -8.37 6.19
CA ARG A 41 -21.38 -9.62 6.81
C ARG A 41 -20.77 -10.59 5.82
N ASP A 42 -21.24 -10.57 4.58
CA ASP A 42 -20.84 -11.50 3.52
C ASP A 42 -19.75 -10.95 2.61
N ALA A 43 -19.14 -9.82 2.99
CA ALA A 43 -18.04 -9.24 2.22
C ALA A 43 -16.85 -10.19 2.16
N SER A 44 -16.37 -10.44 0.94
CA SER A 44 -15.19 -11.29 0.70
C SER A 44 -13.88 -10.54 0.85
N VAL A 45 -13.88 -9.23 0.62
CA VAL A 45 -12.71 -8.36 0.70
C VAL A 45 -12.99 -7.23 1.68
N LYS A 46 -12.18 -7.13 2.71
CA LYS A 46 -12.27 -6.09 3.74
C LYS A 46 -11.00 -5.26 3.74
N LEU A 47 -11.13 -3.99 3.39
CA LEU A 47 -10.09 -2.99 3.51
C LEU A 47 -10.17 -2.34 4.90
N MET A 48 -9.04 -2.12 5.53
CA MET A 48 -8.97 -1.53 6.87
C MET A 48 -7.64 -0.84 7.08
N THR A 49 -7.56 0.00 8.10
CA THR A 49 -6.26 0.50 8.54
C THR A 49 -5.50 -0.56 9.35
N ASP A 50 -4.18 -0.40 9.44
CA ASP A 50 -3.34 -1.28 10.27
C ASP A 50 -3.81 -1.33 11.72
N GLY A 51 -4.24 -0.19 12.27
CA GLY A 51 -4.77 -0.10 13.62
C GLY A 51 -6.06 -0.89 13.85
N ILE A 52 -6.92 -0.99 12.85
CA ILE A 52 -8.14 -1.80 12.94
C ILE A 52 -7.79 -3.30 13.00
N LEU A 53 -6.89 -3.78 12.15
CA LEU A 53 -6.46 -5.18 12.21
C LEU A 53 -5.77 -5.48 13.56
N LEU A 54 -4.95 -4.56 14.04
CA LEU A 54 -4.30 -4.69 15.35
C LEU A 54 -5.34 -4.79 16.48
N ALA A 55 -6.40 -3.98 16.44
CA ALA A 55 -7.49 -4.06 17.40
C ALA A 55 -8.23 -5.40 17.31
N GLU A 56 -8.40 -5.96 16.13
CA GLU A 56 -9.07 -7.26 15.95
C GLU A 56 -8.29 -8.42 16.56
N THR A 57 -6.97 -8.32 16.71
CA THR A 57 -6.17 -9.35 17.42
C THR A 57 -6.55 -9.51 18.89
N GLN A 58 -7.19 -8.53 19.49
CA GLN A 58 -7.65 -8.59 20.88
C GLN A 58 -8.83 -9.55 21.07
N THR A 59 -9.70 -9.66 20.08
CA THR A 59 -10.89 -10.51 20.10
C THR A 59 -10.75 -11.76 19.24
N ASP A 60 -9.85 -11.75 18.27
CA ASP A 60 -9.56 -12.85 17.35
C ASP A 60 -8.02 -13.06 17.27
N PRO A 61 -7.41 -13.65 18.29
CA PRO A 61 -5.94 -13.73 18.37
C PRO A 61 -5.27 -14.48 17.23
N LEU A 62 -5.95 -15.45 16.63
CA LEU A 62 -5.42 -16.21 15.49
C LEU A 62 -5.89 -15.68 14.14
N LEU A 63 -6.59 -14.55 14.13
CA LEU A 63 -7.15 -13.93 12.91
C LEU A 63 -7.94 -14.93 12.06
N LYS A 64 -8.78 -15.72 12.70
CA LYS A 64 -9.58 -16.79 12.08
C LYS A 64 -10.64 -16.25 11.11
N ALA A 65 -10.98 -14.97 11.20
CA ALA A 65 -11.89 -14.32 10.26
C ALA A 65 -11.31 -14.20 8.85
N TYR A 66 -9.99 -14.41 8.69
CA TYR A 66 -9.28 -14.25 7.43
C TYR A 66 -8.60 -15.55 7.00
N ASP A 67 -8.65 -15.85 5.72
CA ASP A 67 -7.82 -16.86 5.07
C ASP A 67 -6.57 -16.25 4.41
N THR A 68 -6.65 -14.96 4.09
CA THR A 68 -5.57 -14.19 3.47
C THR A 68 -5.50 -12.80 4.10
N ILE A 69 -4.30 -12.35 4.40
CA ILE A 69 -4.02 -11.00 4.90
C ILE A 69 -3.00 -10.33 3.98
N ILE A 70 -3.32 -9.12 3.54
CA ILE A 70 -2.43 -8.29 2.74
C ILE A 70 -2.03 -7.08 3.59
N ILE A 71 -0.74 -6.94 3.85
CA ILE A 71 -0.15 -5.76 4.49
C ILE A 71 0.43 -4.88 3.39
N ASP A 72 -0.31 -3.84 3.05
CA ASP A 72 0.07 -2.93 1.96
C ASP A 72 0.89 -1.75 2.50
N GLU A 73 1.75 -1.19 1.64
CA GLU A 73 2.60 -0.06 1.97
C GLU A 73 3.53 -0.30 3.17
N ALA A 74 4.04 -1.54 3.32
CA ALA A 74 4.86 -1.93 4.47
C ALA A 74 6.17 -1.14 4.60
N HIS A 75 6.63 -0.47 3.54
CA HIS A 75 7.79 0.41 3.56
C HIS A 75 7.60 1.65 4.45
N GLU A 76 6.37 2.03 4.77
CA GLU A 76 6.11 3.14 5.70
C GLU A 76 6.58 2.84 7.13
N ARG A 77 6.76 1.57 7.47
CA ARG A 77 7.37 1.12 8.73
C ARG A 77 6.80 1.83 9.97
N SER A 78 5.48 2.05 10.00
CA SER A 78 4.80 2.54 11.19
C SER A 78 4.91 1.53 12.34
N LEU A 79 4.72 1.99 13.57
CA LEU A 79 4.70 1.12 14.74
C LEU A 79 3.65 0.00 14.60
N ASN A 80 2.49 0.32 14.05
CA ASN A 80 1.42 -0.66 13.82
C ASN A 80 1.83 -1.72 12.79
N ILE A 81 2.47 -1.32 11.69
CA ILE A 81 2.98 -2.25 10.66
C ILE A 81 4.01 -3.19 11.26
N ASP A 82 4.99 -2.66 11.98
CA ASP A 82 6.05 -3.46 12.58
C ASP A 82 5.50 -4.44 13.61
N PHE A 83 4.54 -4.02 14.42
CA PHE A 83 3.87 -4.89 15.37
C PHE A 83 3.07 -6.00 14.68
N LEU A 84 2.30 -5.67 13.65
CA LEU A 84 1.53 -6.64 12.88
C LEU A 84 2.42 -7.67 12.20
N LEU A 85 3.53 -7.26 11.60
CA LEU A 85 4.47 -8.18 10.97
C LEU A 85 5.03 -9.18 11.98
N GLY A 86 5.42 -8.73 13.16
CA GLY A 86 5.89 -9.60 14.25
C GLY A 86 4.79 -10.52 14.77
N TYR A 87 3.59 -10.00 14.96
CA TYR A 87 2.44 -10.75 15.43
C TYR A 87 2.03 -11.86 14.45
N ILE A 88 1.92 -11.54 13.17
CA ILE A 88 1.55 -12.50 12.12
C ILE A 88 2.59 -13.61 12.04
N ARG A 89 3.87 -13.29 12.11
CA ARG A 89 4.93 -14.31 12.15
C ARG A 89 4.73 -15.30 13.30
N GLN A 90 4.32 -14.83 14.47
CA GLN A 90 4.09 -15.68 15.63
C GLN A 90 2.88 -16.61 15.47
N ILE A 91 1.83 -16.18 14.77
CA ILE A 91 0.62 -17.01 14.61
C ILE A 91 0.70 -17.96 13.42
N LEU A 92 1.56 -17.74 12.44
CA LEU A 92 1.67 -18.58 11.24
C LEU A 92 1.89 -20.06 11.54
N PRO A 93 2.72 -20.50 12.51
CA PRO A 93 2.83 -21.90 12.86
C PRO A 93 1.53 -22.54 13.35
N ARG A 94 0.63 -21.73 13.94
CA ARG A 94 -0.70 -22.17 14.40
C ARG A 94 -1.77 -22.05 13.32
N ARG A 95 -1.48 -21.32 12.25
CA ARG A 95 -2.34 -21.07 11.12
C ARG A 95 -1.62 -21.39 9.80
N PRO A 96 -1.30 -22.67 9.52
CA PRO A 96 -0.59 -23.06 8.30
C PRO A 96 -1.41 -22.80 7.01
N ASP A 97 -2.71 -22.60 7.15
CA ASP A 97 -3.65 -22.25 6.09
C ASP A 97 -3.66 -20.76 5.75
N LEU A 98 -3.20 -19.88 6.67
CA LEU A 98 -3.20 -18.44 6.48
C LEU A 98 -2.16 -18.01 5.44
N LYS A 99 -2.62 -17.28 4.44
CA LYS A 99 -1.77 -16.68 3.41
C LYS A 99 -1.48 -15.23 3.76
N VAL A 100 -0.22 -14.83 3.63
CA VAL A 100 0.21 -13.46 3.92
C VAL A 100 0.91 -12.89 2.71
N VAL A 101 0.49 -11.70 2.30
CA VAL A 101 1.10 -10.92 1.23
C VAL A 101 1.55 -9.58 1.82
N VAL A 102 2.82 -9.25 1.63
CA VAL A 102 3.37 -7.95 2.04
C VAL A 102 3.76 -7.18 0.80
N THR A 103 3.25 -5.98 0.63
CA THR A 103 3.60 -5.10 -0.48
C THR A 103 4.45 -3.94 0.01
N SER A 104 5.43 -3.55 -0.79
CA SER A 104 6.35 -2.46 -0.47
C SER A 104 6.82 -1.78 -1.76
N ALA A 105 6.97 -0.47 -1.72
CA ALA A 105 7.48 0.32 -2.83
C ALA A 105 9.01 0.48 -2.81
N THR A 106 9.69 -0.12 -1.84
CA THR A 106 11.14 -0.02 -1.67
C THR A 106 11.87 -1.31 -2.04
N ILE A 107 13.19 -1.22 -2.20
CA ILE A 107 14.08 -2.36 -2.49
C ILE A 107 14.32 -3.28 -1.28
N ASP A 108 13.74 -3.01 -0.12
CA ASP A 108 13.89 -3.82 1.10
C ASP A 108 13.09 -5.14 1.10
N ALA A 109 12.72 -5.64 -0.08
CA ALA A 109 11.97 -6.88 -0.24
C ALA A 109 12.65 -8.08 0.44
N ASP A 110 13.98 -8.14 0.41
CA ASP A 110 14.75 -9.22 1.03
C ASP A 110 14.60 -9.26 2.56
N ARG A 111 14.45 -8.11 3.20
CA ARG A 111 14.18 -8.02 4.64
C ARG A 111 12.86 -8.64 5.02
N PHE A 112 11.79 -8.33 4.26
CA PHE A 112 10.47 -8.90 4.49
C PHE A 112 10.46 -10.41 4.17
N ALA A 113 11.13 -10.82 3.10
CA ALA A 113 11.26 -12.22 2.74
C ALA A 113 11.95 -13.05 3.84
N LYS A 114 13.03 -12.51 4.42
CA LYS A 114 13.74 -13.13 5.53
C LYS A 114 12.93 -13.15 6.82
N HIS A 115 12.15 -12.09 7.09
CA HIS A 115 11.27 -12.02 8.25
C HIS A 115 10.25 -13.17 8.26
N PHE A 116 9.73 -13.57 7.10
CA PHE A 116 8.80 -14.67 6.93
C PHE A 116 9.48 -15.96 6.46
N GLU A 117 10.74 -16.14 6.78
CA GLU A 117 11.49 -17.35 6.50
C GLU A 117 10.88 -18.58 7.16
N SER A 118 10.81 -19.68 6.42
CA SER A 118 10.37 -20.97 6.90
C SER A 118 11.47 -22.01 6.70
N SER A 119 11.20 -23.28 7.08
CA SER A 119 12.09 -24.41 6.81
C SER A 119 12.39 -24.61 5.31
N LYS A 120 11.57 -24.04 4.44
CA LYS A 120 11.74 -24.07 2.97
C LYS A 120 12.57 -22.90 2.44
N GLY A 121 13.04 -22.00 3.31
CA GLY A 121 13.81 -20.82 2.95
C GLY A 121 13.01 -19.50 3.08
N PRO A 122 13.56 -18.37 2.59
CA PRO A 122 12.89 -17.09 2.59
C PRO A 122 11.57 -17.12 1.81
N ALA A 123 10.64 -16.22 2.17
CA ALA A 123 9.41 -16.06 1.40
C ALA A 123 9.72 -15.62 -0.04
N PRO A 124 8.96 -16.09 -1.05
CA PRO A 124 9.19 -15.69 -2.43
C PRO A 124 8.91 -14.19 -2.62
N VAL A 125 9.71 -13.56 -3.47
CA VAL A 125 9.60 -12.13 -3.81
C VAL A 125 9.18 -11.99 -5.27
N ILE A 126 8.12 -11.21 -5.51
CA ILE A 126 7.66 -10.86 -6.85
C ILE A 126 7.90 -9.36 -7.03
N GLN A 127 8.67 -9.01 -8.05
CA GLN A 127 8.90 -7.61 -8.43
C GLN A 127 8.03 -7.24 -9.61
N VAL A 128 7.31 -6.12 -9.47
CA VAL A 128 6.46 -5.58 -10.53
C VAL A 128 7.02 -4.22 -10.94
N SER A 129 7.35 -4.06 -12.22
CA SER A 129 7.72 -2.77 -12.78
C SER A 129 6.45 -2.03 -13.19
N GLY A 130 6.13 -0.95 -12.46
CA GLY A 130 4.91 -0.16 -12.67
C GLY A 130 5.09 1.06 -13.58
N ARG A 131 6.25 1.24 -14.24
CA ARG A 131 6.45 2.38 -15.13
C ARG A 131 5.68 2.16 -16.43
N THR A 132 4.57 2.84 -16.55
CA THR A 132 3.73 2.87 -17.77
C THR A 132 4.29 3.83 -18.82
N TYR A 133 5.08 4.82 -18.39
CA TYR A 133 5.68 5.84 -19.23
C TYR A 133 7.15 6.06 -18.89
N PRO A 134 8.02 6.32 -19.88
CA PRO A 134 9.40 6.69 -19.60
C PRO A 134 9.44 8.03 -18.84
N VAL A 135 10.20 8.07 -17.75
CA VAL A 135 10.43 9.29 -16.98
C VAL A 135 11.79 9.85 -17.37
N GLU A 136 11.77 11.00 -18.03
CA GLU A 136 12.97 11.76 -18.36
C GLU A 136 13.25 12.75 -17.23
N GLN A 137 14.45 12.65 -16.64
CA GLN A 137 14.93 13.63 -15.66
C GLN A 137 15.74 14.70 -16.39
N ARG A 138 15.29 15.94 -16.34
CA ARG A 138 15.99 17.09 -16.92
C ARG A 138 16.56 17.95 -15.82
N TRP A 139 17.89 18.05 -15.80
CA TRP A 139 18.61 18.99 -14.95
C TRP A 139 18.70 20.34 -15.61
N ARG A 140 18.25 21.38 -14.92
CA ARG A 140 18.31 22.76 -15.38
C ARG A 140 18.97 23.61 -14.29
N PRO A 141 20.30 23.62 -14.22
CA PRO A 141 21.00 24.57 -13.36
C PRO A 141 20.75 25.99 -13.87
N PHE A 142 20.57 26.92 -12.95
CA PHE A 142 20.42 28.34 -13.26
C PHE A 142 21.32 29.16 -12.35
N GLU A 143 21.78 30.31 -12.84
CA GLU A 143 22.52 31.27 -12.03
C GLU A 143 21.55 32.36 -11.55
N GLU A 144 21.53 32.58 -10.23
CA GLU A 144 20.74 33.66 -9.65
C GLU A 144 21.32 35.03 -10.02
N SER A 145 20.47 35.91 -10.53
CA SER A 145 20.79 37.29 -10.82
C SER A 145 19.72 38.21 -10.23
N ARG A 146 19.92 39.55 -10.29
CA ARG A 146 18.94 40.50 -9.77
C ARG A 146 17.55 40.36 -10.38
N ASP A 147 17.46 39.92 -11.60
CA ASP A 147 16.24 39.85 -12.41
C ASP A 147 15.79 38.43 -12.71
N TYR A 148 16.52 37.41 -12.21
CA TYR A 148 16.23 35.99 -12.47
C TYR A 148 16.50 35.14 -11.24
N GLY A 149 15.47 34.70 -10.55
CA GLY A 149 15.54 33.88 -9.33
C GLY A 149 14.93 32.50 -9.54
N LEU A 150 14.75 31.79 -8.44
CA LEU A 150 14.20 30.42 -8.44
C LEU A 150 12.80 30.35 -9.07
N ASN A 151 11.94 31.32 -8.78
CA ASN A 151 10.57 31.33 -9.29
C ASN A 151 10.52 31.47 -10.81
N GLU A 152 11.36 32.35 -11.37
CA GLU A 152 11.48 32.54 -12.82
C GLU A 152 12.03 31.26 -13.48
N ALA A 153 13.03 30.63 -12.86
CA ALA A 153 13.59 29.37 -13.36
C ALA A 153 12.58 28.23 -13.36
N ILE A 154 11.72 28.15 -12.33
CA ILE A 154 10.62 27.18 -12.25
C ILE A 154 9.59 27.46 -13.35
N ALA A 155 9.19 28.70 -13.54
CA ALA A 155 8.24 29.10 -14.55
C ALA A 155 8.75 28.75 -15.98
N ASP A 156 10.00 29.06 -16.28
CA ASP A 156 10.64 28.71 -17.57
C ASP A 156 10.70 27.19 -17.76
N GLY A 157 11.01 26.42 -16.71
CA GLY A 157 11.01 24.96 -16.75
C GLY A 157 9.62 24.37 -17.04
N VAL A 158 8.58 24.94 -16.43
CA VAL A 158 7.18 24.53 -16.67
C VAL A 158 6.75 24.85 -18.11
N ASP A 159 7.07 26.05 -18.60
CA ASP A 159 6.73 26.45 -19.97
C ASP A 159 7.42 25.57 -21.02
N GLU A 160 8.67 25.21 -20.80
CA GLU A 160 9.39 24.28 -21.68
C GLU A 160 8.73 22.90 -21.72
N LEU A 161 8.33 22.36 -20.57
CA LEU A 161 7.65 21.07 -20.49
C LEU A 161 6.28 21.12 -21.18
N TRP A 162 5.58 22.24 -21.05
CA TRP A 162 4.28 22.44 -21.68
C TRP A 162 4.40 22.52 -23.23
N GLN A 163 5.37 23.25 -23.74
CA GLN A 163 5.61 23.37 -25.18
C GLN A 163 6.11 22.06 -25.80
N GLY A 164 6.89 21.26 -25.03
CA GLY A 164 7.36 19.95 -25.47
C GLY A 164 6.26 18.89 -25.59
N ASN A 165 5.15 19.05 -24.87
CA ASN A 165 4.01 18.12 -24.91
C ASN A 165 2.89 18.53 -25.89
N ALA A 166 2.95 19.72 -26.49
CA ALA A 166 1.95 20.20 -27.43
C ALA A 166 2.18 19.71 -28.89
N GLY A 167 3.16 18.86 -29.11
CA GLY A 167 3.56 18.35 -30.45
C GLY A 167 3.50 16.83 -30.61
N GLY A 168 2.75 16.12 -29.73
CA GLY A 168 2.57 14.68 -29.79
C GLY A 168 1.11 14.26 -29.90
#